data_d8d21cf66a6a7137406b52936ebb5143
#
_entry.id   d8d21cf66a6a7137406b52936ebb5143
#
_cell.length_a   1.000
_cell.length_b   1.000
_cell.length_c   1.000
_cell.angle_alpha   90.00
_cell.angle_beta   90.00
_cell.angle_gamma   90.00
#
_symmetry.space_group_name_H-M   'P 1'
#
loop_
_entity.id
_entity.type
_entity.pdbx_description
1 polymer ?
#
loop_
_entity_poly.entity_id
_entity_poly.type
_entity_poly.pdbx_seq_one_letter_code
_entity_poly.pdbx_strand_id
1 'polypeptide(L)'
;MTGVQTCALPICLLVDFCRREKARVVIRGVRVYSDFEYEFQMALTNRRMAPEIETLFMMPSENLSYVTASTVREIASYGGDTTAFVTPAVQRHLGKAVRK
;
A
#
# COMPACT_ATOMS: atom_id res chain seq x y z
N MET A 1 -13.74 1.37 3.79
CA MET A 1 -13.70 0.10 3.14
C MET A 1 -13.07 -0.95 3.99
N THR A 2 -13.85 -1.51 4.81
CA THR A 2 -13.34 -2.46 5.79
C THR A 2 -13.10 -3.84 5.20
N GLY A 3 -13.81 -4.16 4.12
CA GLY A 3 -13.66 -5.47 3.51
C GLY A 3 -12.25 -5.75 3.01
N VAL A 4 -11.54 -4.70 2.62
CA VAL A 4 -10.19 -4.86 2.13
C VAL A 4 -9.29 -5.47 3.19
N GLN A 5 -9.38 -4.94 4.40
CA GLN A 5 -8.53 -5.42 5.47
C GLN A 5 -8.85 -6.86 5.85
N THR A 6 -10.13 -7.18 5.85
CA THR A 6 -10.54 -8.54 6.16
C THR A 6 -9.95 -9.53 5.18
N CYS A 7 -9.97 -9.18 3.89
CA CYS A 7 -9.47 -10.07 2.87
C CYS A 7 -7.97 -10.06 2.74
N ALA A 8 -7.32 -9.11 3.37
CA ALA A 8 -5.87 -9.07 3.37
C ALA A 8 -5.27 -10.13 4.29
N LEU A 9 -6.09 -10.84 5.02
CA LEU A 9 -5.60 -11.91 5.87
C LEU A 9 -5.00 -13.03 5.01
N PRO A 10 -4.08 -13.80 5.59
CA PRO A 10 -3.28 -14.76 4.80
C PRO A 10 -4.09 -15.79 4.03
N ILE A 11 -5.30 -16.06 4.45
CA ILE A 11 -6.12 -17.08 3.81
C ILE A 11 -6.89 -16.57 2.60
N CYS A 12 -6.74 -15.29 2.27
CA CYS A 12 -7.53 -14.69 1.23
C CYS A 12 -6.65 -14.25 0.07
N LEU A 13 -6.86 -14.83 -1.10
CA LEU A 13 -6.16 -14.40 -2.30
C LEU A 13 -6.78 -13.12 -2.81
N LEU A 14 -5.94 -12.23 -3.32
CA LEU A 14 -6.40 -10.95 -3.85
C LEU A 14 -7.41 -11.15 -4.97
N VAL A 15 -7.15 -12.09 -5.87
CA VAL A 15 -8.06 -12.31 -7.00
C VAL A 15 -9.42 -12.83 -6.53
N ASP A 16 -9.44 -13.64 -5.49
CA ASP A 16 -10.70 -14.10 -4.93
C ASP A 16 -11.49 -12.97 -4.33
N PHE A 17 -10.81 -12.07 -3.65
CA PHE A 17 -11.46 -10.89 -3.10
C PHE A 17 -12.04 -10.02 -4.21
N CYS A 18 -11.26 -9.82 -5.28
CA CYS A 18 -11.73 -9.01 -6.40
C CYS A 18 -12.99 -9.60 -7.02
N ARG A 19 -13.02 -10.91 -7.20
CA ARG A 19 -14.18 -11.57 -7.77
C ARG A 19 -15.40 -11.43 -6.86
N ARG A 20 -15.18 -11.58 -5.58
CA ARG A 20 -16.28 -11.45 -4.61
C ARG A 20 -16.84 -10.03 -4.62
N GLU A 21 -15.99 -9.04 -4.73
CA GLU A 21 -16.41 -7.63 -4.74
C GLU A 21 -16.76 -7.14 -6.13
N LYS A 22 -16.65 -8.00 -7.14
CA LYS A 22 -16.94 -7.65 -8.53
C LYS A 22 -16.04 -6.56 -9.04
N ALA A 23 -14.81 -6.54 -8.56
CA ALA A 23 -13.79 -5.59 -9.01
C ALA A 23 -13.01 -6.21 -10.15
N ARG A 24 -12.76 -5.43 -11.19
CA ARG A 24 -12.04 -5.90 -12.36
C ARG A 24 -10.67 -5.27 -12.50
N VAL A 25 -10.38 -4.28 -11.69
CA VAL A 25 -9.13 -3.55 -11.76
C VAL A 25 -8.54 -3.45 -10.39
N VAL A 26 -7.25 -3.76 -10.30
CA VAL A 26 -6.46 -3.59 -9.09
C VAL A 26 -5.47 -2.47 -9.37
N ILE A 27 -5.46 -1.46 -8.50
CA ILE A 27 -4.52 -0.36 -8.64
C ILE A 27 -3.45 -0.52 -7.58
N ARG A 28 -2.20 -0.55 -8.03
CA ARG A 28 -1.05 -0.70 -7.15
C ARG A 28 -0.12 0.48 -7.31
N GLY A 29 0.36 1.00 -6.19
CA GLY A 29 1.37 2.03 -6.23
C GLY A 29 2.75 1.41 -6.27
N VAL A 30 3.62 1.93 -7.11
CA VAL A 30 5.02 1.48 -7.15
C VAL A 30 5.90 2.66 -6.85
N ARG A 31 6.87 2.42 -5.99
CA ARG A 31 7.85 3.44 -5.63
C ARG A 31 9.16 3.13 -6.32
N VAL A 32 10.21 3.75 -5.87
CA VAL A 32 11.52 3.56 -6.46
C VAL A 32 12.08 2.20 -6.09
N TYR A 33 12.86 1.64 -6.98
CA TYR A 33 13.68 0.45 -6.74
C TYR A 33 12.89 -0.85 -6.66
N SER A 34 13.08 -1.61 -5.62
CA SER A 34 12.71 -3.00 -5.55
C SER A 34 11.22 -3.28 -5.61
N ASP A 35 10.39 -2.28 -5.33
CA ASP A 35 8.95 -2.51 -5.34
C ASP A 35 8.45 -3.01 -6.68
N PHE A 36 9.00 -2.50 -7.77
CA PHE A 36 8.45 -2.79 -9.08
C PHE A 36 8.59 -4.26 -9.46
N GLU A 37 9.73 -4.85 -9.18
CA GLU A 37 9.93 -6.25 -9.55
C GLU A 37 8.94 -7.16 -8.85
N TYR A 38 8.77 -6.98 -7.57
CA TYR A 38 7.83 -7.78 -6.81
C TYR A 38 6.41 -7.55 -7.28
N GLU A 39 6.03 -6.29 -7.47
CA GLU A 39 4.69 -5.96 -7.90
C GLU A 39 4.39 -6.50 -9.28
N PHE A 40 5.37 -6.44 -10.17
CA PHE A 40 5.19 -6.94 -11.53
C PHE A 40 5.00 -8.44 -11.53
N GLN A 41 5.79 -9.15 -10.74
CA GLN A 41 5.66 -10.59 -10.62
C GLN A 41 4.27 -10.96 -10.07
N MET A 42 3.80 -10.24 -9.06
CA MET A 42 2.48 -10.49 -8.52
C MET A 42 1.39 -10.21 -9.55
N ALA A 43 1.55 -9.16 -10.33
CA ALA A 43 0.57 -8.84 -11.36
C ALA A 43 0.48 -9.94 -12.41
N LEU A 44 1.61 -10.48 -12.82
CA LEU A 44 1.62 -11.58 -13.78
C LEU A 44 0.99 -12.84 -13.19
N THR A 45 1.28 -13.12 -11.93
CA THR A 45 0.68 -14.25 -11.25
C THR A 45 -0.82 -14.12 -11.16
N ASN A 46 -1.28 -12.93 -10.78
CA ASN A 46 -2.71 -12.67 -10.67
C ASN A 46 -3.39 -12.77 -12.04
N ARG A 47 -2.72 -12.31 -13.08
CA ARG A 47 -3.28 -12.42 -14.43
C ARG A 47 -3.43 -13.88 -14.84
N ARG A 48 -2.49 -14.71 -14.44
CA ARG A 48 -2.57 -16.13 -14.77
C ARG A 48 -3.76 -16.78 -14.07
N MET A 49 -3.99 -16.40 -12.81
CA MET A 49 -5.09 -16.99 -12.04
C MET A 49 -6.44 -16.39 -12.42
N ALA A 50 -6.47 -15.13 -12.81
CA ALA A 50 -7.71 -14.42 -13.08
C ALA A 50 -7.51 -13.45 -14.24
N PRO A 51 -7.55 -13.95 -15.48
CA PRO A 51 -7.28 -13.10 -16.66
C PRO A 51 -8.24 -11.94 -16.81
N GLU A 52 -9.41 -12.01 -16.18
CA GLU A 52 -10.40 -10.95 -16.28
C GLU A 52 -10.07 -9.74 -15.40
N ILE A 53 -9.08 -9.87 -14.52
CA ILE A 53 -8.73 -8.79 -13.58
C ILE A 53 -7.43 -8.14 -14.05
N GLU A 54 -7.48 -6.82 -14.26
CA GLU A 54 -6.32 -6.06 -14.70
C GLU A 54 -5.63 -5.39 -13.52
N THR A 55 -4.32 -5.26 -13.64
CA THR A 55 -3.54 -4.53 -12.63
C THR A 55 -2.97 -3.29 -13.28
N LEU A 56 -3.20 -2.15 -12.66
CA LEU A 56 -2.64 -0.88 -13.09
C LEU A 56 -1.63 -0.40 -12.06
N PHE A 57 -0.50 0.07 -12.53
CA PHE A 57 0.54 0.59 -11.66
C PHE A 57 0.53 2.11 -11.74
N MET A 58 0.62 2.75 -10.59
CA MET A 58 0.68 4.21 -10.52
C MET A 58 1.92 4.61 -9.77
N MET A 59 2.56 5.66 -10.26
CA MET A 59 3.73 6.20 -9.63
C MET A 59 3.35 7.35 -8.71
N PRO A 60 3.92 7.42 -7.53
CA PRO A 60 3.68 8.57 -6.66
C PRO A 60 4.43 9.79 -7.18
N SER A 61 4.11 10.94 -6.62
CA SER A 61 4.87 12.13 -6.96
C SER A 61 6.31 11.96 -6.50
N GLU A 62 7.19 12.69 -7.15
CA GLU A 62 8.62 12.52 -6.95
C GLU A 62 9.03 12.73 -5.49
N ASN A 63 8.45 13.73 -4.87
CA ASN A 63 8.80 14.05 -3.49
C ASN A 63 8.25 13.07 -2.46
N LEU A 64 7.44 12.11 -2.88
CA LEU A 64 6.90 11.10 -1.98
C LEU A 64 7.35 9.70 -2.34
N SER A 65 8.10 9.55 -3.41
CA SER A 65 8.44 8.21 -3.91
C SER A 65 9.37 7.44 -2.98
N TYR A 66 10.08 8.12 -2.11
CA TYR A 66 11.02 7.50 -1.19
C TYR A 66 10.46 7.32 0.21
N VAL A 67 9.23 7.73 0.44
CA VAL A 67 8.65 7.68 1.79
C VAL A 67 8.20 6.26 2.11
N THR A 68 8.60 5.75 3.25
CA THR A 68 8.14 4.46 3.74
C THR A 68 7.53 4.62 5.11
N ALA A 69 6.62 3.72 5.46
CA ALA A 69 5.98 3.78 6.76
C ALA A 69 6.99 3.61 7.90
N SER A 70 7.96 2.73 7.72
CA SER A 70 8.95 2.51 8.77
C SER A 70 9.79 3.74 9.02
N THR A 71 10.19 4.44 7.95
CA THR A 71 10.97 5.67 8.10
C THR A 71 10.16 6.75 8.78
N VAL A 72 8.89 6.89 8.41
CA VAL A 72 8.04 7.90 9.04
C VAL A 72 7.87 7.61 10.52
N ARG A 73 7.64 6.35 10.87
CA ARG A 73 7.51 5.98 12.28
C ARG A 73 8.80 6.25 13.05
N GLU A 74 9.94 6.00 12.42
CA GLU A 74 11.21 6.27 13.06
C GLU A 74 11.41 7.75 13.34
N ILE A 75 11.11 8.58 12.34
CA ILE A 75 11.20 10.03 12.52
C ILE A 75 10.32 10.47 13.67
N ALA A 76 9.10 9.97 13.71
CA ALA A 76 8.15 10.35 14.76
C ALA A 76 8.63 9.90 16.14
N SER A 77 9.25 8.73 16.22
CA SER A 77 9.71 8.20 17.51
C SER A 77 10.85 9.03 18.10
N TYR A 78 11.59 9.73 17.24
CA TYR A 78 12.64 10.63 17.71
C TYR A 78 12.17 12.07 17.85
N GLY A 79 10.87 12.30 17.72
CA GLY A 79 10.33 13.65 17.87
C GLY A 79 10.50 14.52 16.64
N GLY A 80 10.81 13.94 15.51
CA GLY A 80 11.01 14.70 14.28
C GLY A 80 9.68 15.14 13.67
N ASP A 81 9.79 16.08 12.74
CA ASP A 81 8.63 16.64 12.07
C ASP A 81 8.25 15.80 10.87
N THR A 82 7.04 15.26 10.87
CA THR A 82 6.56 14.40 9.79
C THR A 82 5.58 15.10 8.86
N THR A 83 5.40 16.41 9.00
CA THR A 83 4.38 17.11 8.20
C THR A 83 4.63 17.01 6.71
N ALA A 84 5.87 16.89 6.27
CA ALA A 84 6.19 16.80 4.86
C ALA A 84 5.82 15.44 4.26
N PHE A 85 5.58 14.44 5.08
CA PHE A 85 5.44 13.07 4.61
C PHE A 85 4.05 12.49 4.81
N VAL A 86 3.25 13.05 5.71
CA VAL A 86 1.96 12.48 6.05
C VAL A 86 0.91 13.58 6.18
N THR A 87 -0.35 13.16 6.13
CA THR A 87 -1.47 14.08 6.33
C THR A 87 -1.61 14.43 7.81
N PRO A 88 -2.32 15.53 8.13
CA PRO A 88 -2.54 15.85 9.53
C PRO A 88 -3.22 14.75 10.32
N ALA A 89 -4.13 14.02 9.69
CA ALA A 89 -4.80 12.92 10.39
C ALA A 89 -3.81 11.83 10.79
N VAL A 90 -2.92 11.46 9.88
CA VAL A 90 -1.92 10.45 10.17
C VAL A 90 -0.95 10.97 11.22
N GLN A 91 -0.59 12.25 11.13
CA GLN A 91 0.34 12.84 12.08
C GLN A 91 -0.21 12.76 13.51
N ARG A 92 -1.49 13.00 13.68
CA ARG A 92 -2.12 12.88 14.98
C ARG A 92 -2.03 11.46 15.52
N HIS A 93 -2.25 10.47 14.65
CA HIS A 93 -2.16 9.08 15.06
C HIS A 93 -0.72 8.68 15.41
N LEU A 94 0.24 9.20 14.67
CA LEU A 94 1.63 8.93 14.98
C LEU A 94 2.00 9.46 16.36
N GLY A 95 1.54 10.66 16.67
CA GLY A 95 1.79 11.24 17.99
C GLY A 95 1.27 10.37 19.11
N LYS A 96 0.09 9.81 18.92
CA LYS A 96 -0.49 8.92 19.93
C LYS A 96 0.28 7.61 20.02
N ALA A 97 0.68 7.07 18.88
CA ALA A 97 1.32 5.76 18.85
C ALA A 97 2.70 5.79 19.48
N VAL A 98 3.46 6.86 19.27
CA VAL A 98 4.84 6.91 19.75
C VAL A 98 4.97 7.45 21.16
N ARG A 99 3.91 7.97 21.70
CA ARG A 99 3.97 8.49 23.06
C ARG A 99 3.98 7.40 24.13
N LYS A 100 3.78 6.21 23.70
CA LYS A 100 3.86 5.09 24.63
C LYS A 100 5.28 4.70 24.89
#